data_f28169ee007d2b7866666a47ad47e286
#
_entry.id   f28169ee007d2b7866666a47ad47e286
#
_cell.length_a   1.000
_cell.length_b   1.000
_cell.length_c   1.000
_cell.angle_alpha   90.00
_cell.angle_beta   90.00
_cell.angle_gamma   90.00
#
_symmetry.space_group_name_H-M   'P 1'
#
loop_
_entity.id
_entity.type
_entity.pdbx_description
1 polymer ?
#
loop_
_entity_poly.entity_id
_entity_poly.type
_entity_poly.pdbx_seq_one_letter_code
_entity_poly.pdbx_strand_id
1 'polypeptide(L)'
;MVSRASSEAPAQGYSVPVPALPKLGRTWYERGAPYWLCRARTTVFIILVMAMFALFVVGLYEGFRDVLPSAVRGVWDGVQVVASCVALVWGWMTQRRGHREALLHPPTPDQTRQAGSDRTRRVPGRIALGRALVLLAAPVMPTFAAWIVGWLAAWLTVREYPSEVGARRWLEEHSTGT
;
A
#
# COMPACT_ATOMS: atom_id res chain seq x y z
N MET A 1 17.48 28.34 -37.98
CA MET A 1 16.82 27.04 -37.79
C MET A 1 17.88 26.05 -37.34
N VAL A 2 17.99 25.80 -36.04
CA VAL A 2 18.98 24.88 -35.48
C VAL A 2 18.20 23.61 -35.08
N SER A 3 18.42 22.55 -35.83
CA SER A 3 17.86 21.22 -35.60
C SER A 3 18.48 20.66 -34.32
N ARG A 4 17.70 20.58 -33.27
CA ARG A 4 18.05 19.83 -32.04
C ARG A 4 18.00 18.34 -32.37
N ALA A 5 19.15 17.77 -32.69
CA ALA A 5 19.34 16.33 -32.72
C ALA A 5 19.07 15.80 -31.31
N SER A 6 17.93 15.12 -31.14
CA SER A 6 17.66 14.31 -29.96
C SER A 6 18.74 13.24 -29.90
N SER A 7 19.65 13.37 -28.94
CA SER A 7 20.60 12.34 -28.56
C SER A 7 19.83 11.20 -27.90
N GLU A 8 19.21 10.32 -28.70
CA GLU A 8 18.79 9.01 -28.26
C GLU A 8 20.06 8.21 -27.97
N ALA A 9 20.43 8.13 -26.70
CA ALA A 9 21.41 7.17 -26.26
C ALA A 9 20.93 5.78 -26.71
N PRO A 10 21.78 4.99 -27.40
CA PRO A 10 21.36 3.67 -27.88
C PRO A 10 20.99 2.82 -26.66
N ALA A 11 19.71 2.43 -26.58
CA ALA A 11 19.22 1.48 -25.62
C ALA A 11 19.99 0.18 -25.79
N GLN A 12 20.92 -0.07 -24.89
CA GLN A 12 21.77 -1.24 -24.90
C GLN A 12 20.91 -2.52 -24.90
N GLY A 13 20.92 -3.23 -26.00
CA GLY A 13 20.84 -4.67 -26.08
C GLY A 13 19.50 -5.39 -25.86
N TYR A 14 18.40 -4.71 -25.55
CA TYR A 14 17.11 -5.37 -25.38
C TYR A 14 16.24 -5.17 -26.62
N SER A 15 16.07 -6.22 -27.42
CA SER A 15 15.09 -6.26 -28.52
C SER A 15 13.64 -6.27 -27.99
N VAL A 16 13.43 -6.51 -26.69
CA VAL A 16 12.13 -6.58 -26.04
C VAL A 16 11.79 -5.23 -25.37
N PRO A 17 10.63 -4.62 -25.66
CA PRO A 17 10.25 -3.34 -25.07
C PRO A 17 10.01 -3.47 -23.56
N VAL A 18 10.64 -2.60 -22.75
CA VAL A 18 10.47 -2.56 -21.29
C VAL A 18 8.99 -2.32 -20.93
N PRO A 19 8.31 -3.26 -20.21
CA PRO A 19 6.91 -3.12 -19.87
C PRO A 19 6.68 -1.98 -18.87
N ALA A 20 5.63 -1.17 -19.13
CA ALA A 20 5.23 -0.12 -18.20
C ALA A 20 4.45 -0.71 -17.02
N LEU A 21 4.87 -0.44 -15.78
CA LEU A 21 4.17 -0.84 -14.57
C LEU A 21 3.18 0.23 -14.11
N PRO A 22 2.01 -0.15 -13.54
CA PRO A 22 1.07 0.79 -12.97
C PRO A 22 1.75 1.65 -11.88
N LYS A 23 1.56 2.98 -11.92
CA LYS A 23 2.14 3.98 -11.01
C LYS A 23 3.64 4.27 -11.17
N LEU A 24 4.44 3.39 -11.72
CA LEU A 24 5.89 3.55 -11.91
C LEU A 24 6.27 3.78 -13.37
N GLY A 25 5.37 3.53 -14.32
CA GLY A 25 5.67 3.63 -15.74
C GLY A 25 6.88 2.75 -16.12
N ARG A 26 7.85 3.29 -16.82
CA ARG A 26 9.13 2.64 -17.17
C ARG A 26 10.28 3.01 -16.23
N THR A 27 10.07 3.91 -15.24
CA THR A 27 11.11 4.41 -14.33
C THR A 27 11.66 3.37 -13.37
N TRP A 28 10.96 2.23 -13.20
CA TRP A 28 11.38 1.11 -12.34
C TRP A 28 12.68 0.44 -12.82
N TYR A 29 12.98 0.55 -14.12
CA TYR A 29 14.15 -0.08 -14.72
C TYR A 29 15.44 0.63 -14.32
N GLU A 30 15.49 1.97 -14.40
CA GLU A 30 16.71 2.76 -14.16
C GLU A 30 16.89 3.26 -12.73
N ARG A 31 15.86 3.14 -11.87
CA ARG A 31 15.85 3.61 -10.46
C ARG A 31 16.43 5.02 -10.27
N GLY A 32 16.24 5.92 -11.23
CA GLY A 32 16.68 7.31 -11.18
C GLY A 32 15.86 8.20 -10.24
N ALA A 33 16.16 9.51 -10.22
CA ALA A 33 15.42 10.50 -9.43
C ALA A 33 13.88 10.48 -9.64
N PRO A 34 13.35 10.27 -10.87
CA PRO A 34 11.90 10.18 -11.10
C PRO A 34 11.24 9.02 -10.34
N TYR A 35 11.92 7.88 -10.23
CA TYR A 35 11.44 6.71 -9.47
C TYR A 35 11.26 7.06 -7.98
N TRP A 36 12.29 7.67 -7.37
CA TRP A 36 12.26 8.05 -5.96
C TRP A 36 11.22 9.14 -5.67
N LEU A 37 11.04 10.10 -6.59
CA LEU A 37 9.98 11.12 -6.48
C LEU A 37 8.58 10.51 -6.50
N CYS A 38 8.30 9.59 -7.44
CA CYS A 38 7.01 8.89 -7.47
C CYS A 38 6.77 8.10 -6.20
N ARG A 39 7.80 7.44 -5.67
CA ARG A 39 7.72 6.67 -4.44
C ARG A 39 7.49 7.57 -3.22
N ALA A 40 8.26 8.67 -3.09
CA ALA A 40 8.11 9.64 -2.02
C ALA A 40 6.71 10.27 -2.02
N ARG A 41 6.22 10.71 -3.20
CA ARG A 41 4.87 11.25 -3.33
C ARG A 41 3.79 10.27 -2.85
N THR A 42 3.89 9.00 -3.24
CA THR A 42 2.94 7.97 -2.83
C THR A 42 3.03 7.73 -1.31
N THR A 43 4.24 7.70 -0.75
CA THR A 43 4.46 7.53 0.69
C THR A 43 3.87 8.69 1.48
N VAL A 44 4.15 9.93 1.08
CA VAL A 44 3.60 11.14 1.73
C VAL A 44 2.07 11.14 1.66
N PHE A 45 1.50 10.83 0.51
CA PHE A 45 0.05 10.75 0.35
C PHE A 45 -0.57 9.72 1.31
N ILE A 46 0.02 8.52 1.41
CA ILE A 46 -0.46 7.46 2.32
C ILE A 46 -0.34 7.93 3.78
N ILE A 47 0.76 8.57 4.17
CA ILE A 47 0.94 9.10 5.54
C ILE A 47 -0.14 10.14 5.85
N LEU A 48 -0.43 11.07 4.93
CA LEU A 48 -1.48 12.08 5.13
C LEU A 48 -2.87 11.43 5.28
N VAL A 49 -3.22 10.48 4.42
CA VAL A 49 -4.49 9.74 4.52
C VAL A 49 -4.57 9.00 5.86
N MET A 50 -3.47 8.40 6.31
CA MET A 50 -3.42 7.71 7.60
C MET A 50 -3.53 8.65 8.79
N ALA A 51 -2.92 9.83 8.73
CA ALA A 51 -3.06 10.84 9.77
C ALA A 51 -4.51 11.32 9.90
N MET A 52 -5.17 11.60 8.77
CA MET A 52 -6.59 11.94 8.74
C MET A 52 -7.48 10.82 9.29
N PHE A 53 -7.19 9.57 8.92
CA PHE A 53 -7.91 8.41 9.43
C PHE A 53 -7.70 8.23 10.94
N ALA A 54 -6.48 8.43 11.45
CA ALA A 54 -6.17 8.36 12.87
C ALA A 54 -6.93 9.42 13.67
N LEU A 55 -6.98 10.67 13.20
CA LEU A 55 -7.76 11.74 13.82
C LEU A 55 -9.26 11.39 13.88
N PHE A 56 -9.80 10.84 12.80
CA PHE A 56 -11.19 10.38 12.76
C PHE A 56 -11.46 9.26 13.78
N VAL A 57 -10.56 8.28 13.87
CA VAL A 57 -10.66 7.16 14.82
C VAL A 57 -10.58 7.64 16.27
N VAL A 58 -9.66 8.58 16.57
CA VAL A 58 -9.55 9.18 17.92
C VAL A 58 -10.83 9.91 18.29
N GLY A 59 -11.38 10.73 17.39
CA GLY A 59 -12.63 11.44 17.64
C GLY A 59 -13.83 10.49 17.90
N LEU A 60 -13.92 9.39 17.13
CA LEU A 60 -14.96 8.37 17.36
C LEU A 60 -14.77 7.67 18.71
N TYR A 61 -13.53 7.37 19.07
CA TYR A 61 -13.21 6.69 20.33
C TYR A 61 -13.49 7.59 21.54
N GLU A 62 -13.13 8.87 21.48
CA GLU A 62 -13.43 9.83 22.52
C GLU A 62 -14.94 9.98 22.73
N GLY A 63 -15.71 10.12 21.65
CA GLY A 63 -17.16 10.15 21.73
C GLY A 63 -17.79 8.89 22.37
N PHE A 64 -17.23 7.71 22.09
CA PHE A 64 -17.65 6.47 22.74
C PHE A 64 -17.24 6.44 24.22
N ARG A 65 -16.01 6.85 24.53
CA ARG A 65 -15.45 6.88 25.88
C ARG A 65 -16.26 7.77 26.82
N ASP A 66 -16.80 8.89 26.32
CA ASP A 66 -17.58 9.83 27.12
C ASP A 66 -18.92 9.24 27.60
N VAL A 67 -19.45 8.27 26.88
CA VAL A 67 -20.67 7.55 27.26
C VAL A 67 -20.42 6.51 28.35
N LEU A 68 -19.16 6.06 28.56
CA LEU A 68 -18.82 5.04 29.54
C LEU A 68 -18.79 5.60 30.97
N PRO A 69 -19.25 4.84 31.98
CA PRO A 69 -19.06 5.17 33.39
C PRO A 69 -17.59 5.35 33.77
N SER A 70 -17.29 6.29 34.65
CA SER A 70 -15.91 6.62 35.07
C SER A 70 -15.12 5.41 35.59
N ALA A 71 -15.78 4.51 36.31
CA ALA A 71 -15.15 3.31 36.84
C ALA A 71 -14.69 2.32 35.77
N VAL A 72 -15.32 2.32 34.58
CA VAL A 72 -15.01 1.39 33.49
C VAL A 72 -13.97 1.97 32.51
N ARG A 73 -13.89 3.29 32.40
CA ARG A 73 -13.02 3.97 31.43
C ARG A 73 -11.57 3.52 31.51
N GLY A 74 -11.00 3.50 32.72
CA GLY A 74 -9.58 3.15 32.89
C GLY A 74 -9.26 1.70 32.49
N VAL A 75 -10.15 0.76 32.84
CA VAL A 75 -9.99 -0.63 32.45
C VAL A 75 -10.13 -0.78 30.93
N TRP A 76 -11.12 -0.11 30.32
CA TRP A 76 -11.34 -0.11 28.89
C TRP A 76 -10.15 0.46 28.12
N ASP A 77 -9.63 1.62 28.55
CA ASP A 77 -8.45 2.24 27.94
C ASP A 77 -7.23 1.29 27.98
N GLY A 78 -7.01 0.61 29.13
CA GLY A 78 -5.93 -0.37 29.27
C GLY A 78 -6.09 -1.56 28.32
N VAL A 79 -7.28 -2.15 28.23
CA VAL A 79 -7.58 -3.24 27.29
C VAL A 79 -7.34 -2.78 25.84
N GLN A 80 -7.78 -1.58 25.51
CA GLN A 80 -7.64 -1.04 24.17
C GLN A 80 -6.18 -0.77 23.77
N VAL A 81 -5.35 -0.31 24.70
CA VAL A 81 -3.90 -0.15 24.46
C VAL A 81 -3.25 -1.50 24.18
N VAL A 82 -3.51 -2.52 25.01
CA VAL A 82 -2.94 -3.86 24.80
C VAL A 82 -3.41 -4.45 23.48
N ALA A 83 -4.72 -4.39 23.19
CA ALA A 83 -5.28 -4.88 21.93
C ALA A 83 -4.68 -4.18 20.71
N SER A 84 -4.46 -2.86 20.80
CA SER A 84 -3.84 -2.07 19.74
C SER A 84 -2.38 -2.45 19.49
N CYS A 85 -1.60 -2.70 20.54
CA CYS A 85 -0.23 -3.19 20.43
C CYS A 85 -0.17 -4.55 19.72
N VAL A 86 -1.02 -5.49 20.12
CA VAL A 86 -1.12 -6.82 19.50
C VAL A 86 -1.54 -6.69 18.03
N ALA A 87 -2.54 -5.88 17.74
CA ALA A 87 -3.05 -5.66 16.40
C ALA A 87 -1.99 -5.03 15.48
N LEU A 88 -1.20 -4.09 15.97
CA LEU A 88 -0.10 -3.46 15.24
C LEU A 88 0.94 -4.50 14.81
N VAL A 89 1.40 -5.32 15.77
CA VAL A 89 2.36 -6.40 15.49
C VAL A 89 1.78 -7.40 14.50
N TRP A 90 0.52 -7.77 14.67
CA TRP A 90 -0.15 -8.71 13.77
C TRP A 90 -0.29 -8.14 12.35
N GLY A 91 -0.69 -6.87 12.21
CA GLY A 91 -0.74 -6.19 10.91
C GLY A 91 0.61 -6.19 10.20
N TRP A 92 1.68 -5.88 10.94
CA TRP A 92 3.05 -5.96 10.45
C TRP A 92 3.42 -7.37 9.97
N MET A 93 3.17 -8.38 10.79
CA MET A 93 3.50 -9.78 10.46
C MET A 93 2.73 -10.29 9.25
N THR A 94 1.43 -9.97 9.17
CA THR A 94 0.57 -10.36 8.05
C THR A 94 1.09 -9.81 6.73
N GLN A 95 1.44 -8.52 6.71
CA GLN A 95 1.98 -7.89 5.52
C GLN A 95 3.34 -8.47 5.14
N ARG A 96 4.21 -8.73 6.11
CA ARG A 96 5.53 -9.31 5.84
C ARG A 96 5.43 -10.73 5.28
N ARG A 97 4.50 -11.54 5.77
CA ARG A 97 4.24 -12.90 5.24
C ARG A 97 3.71 -12.83 3.81
N GLY A 98 2.67 -12.04 3.57
CA GLY A 98 2.10 -11.87 2.23
C GLY A 98 3.12 -11.31 1.22
N HIS A 99 4.01 -10.40 1.66
CA HIS A 99 5.07 -9.91 0.80
C HIS A 99 6.09 -10.99 0.43
N ARG A 100 6.50 -11.85 1.39
CA ARG A 100 7.41 -12.97 1.11
C ARG A 100 6.79 -13.96 0.13
N GLU A 101 5.53 -14.31 0.31
CA GLU A 101 4.78 -15.19 -0.62
C GLU A 101 4.70 -14.59 -2.02
N ALA A 102 4.41 -13.29 -2.12
CA ALA A 102 4.35 -12.58 -3.40
C ALA A 102 5.73 -12.48 -4.11
N LEU A 103 6.84 -12.56 -3.38
CA LEU A 103 8.19 -12.63 -3.97
C LEU A 103 8.53 -14.02 -4.50
N LEU A 104 7.96 -15.09 -3.93
CA LEU A 104 8.15 -16.45 -4.43
C LEU A 104 7.45 -16.65 -5.79
N HIS A 105 6.25 -16.06 -5.94
CA HIS A 105 5.45 -16.12 -7.17
C HIS A 105 5.13 -14.69 -7.64
N PRO A 106 6.10 -13.97 -8.21
CA PRO A 106 5.90 -12.59 -8.60
C PRO A 106 4.91 -12.49 -9.77
N PRO A 107 3.94 -11.56 -9.72
CA PRO A 107 2.94 -11.42 -10.77
C PRO A 107 3.57 -10.93 -12.07
N THR A 108 3.12 -11.49 -13.19
CA THR A 108 3.54 -11.02 -14.52
C THR A 108 3.05 -9.59 -14.78
N PRO A 109 3.67 -8.84 -15.72
CA PRO A 109 3.23 -7.49 -16.06
C PRO A 109 1.75 -7.40 -16.44
N ASP A 110 1.22 -8.40 -17.14
CA ASP A 110 -0.19 -8.45 -17.57
C ASP A 110 -1.15 -8.71 -16.40
N GLN A 111 -0.81 -9.62 -15.50
CA GLN A 111 -1.57 -9.85 -14.26
C GLN A 111 -1.63 -8.60 -13.39
N THR A 112 -0.54 -7.83 -13.32
CA THR A 112 -0.48 -6.57 -12.58
C THR A 112 -1.42 -5.52 -13.18
N ARG A 113 -1.54 -5.45 -14.50
CA ARG A 113 -2.47 -4.54 -15.21
C ARG A 113 -3.93 -4.95 -14.99
N GLN A 114 -4.24 -6.24 -15.10
CA GLN A 114 -5.60 -6.77 -14.89
C GLN A 114 -6.08 -6.53 -13.46
N ALA A 115 -5.25 -6.81 -12.45
CA ALA A 115 -5.57 -6.56 -11.05
C ALA A 115 -5.86 -5.07 -10.77
N GLY A 116 -5.19 -4.15 -11.46
CA GLY A 116 -5.46 -2.71 -11.41
C GLY A 116 -6.84 -2.34 -11.95
N SER A 117 -7.23 -2.92 -13.09
CA SER A 117 -8.53 -2.70 -13.73
C SER A 117 -9.71 -3.23 -12.91
N ASP A 118 -9.59 -4.43 -12.36
CA ASP A 118 -10.64 -5.07 -11.56
C ASP A 118 -10.91 -4.37 -10.24
N ARG A 119 -9.88 -3.76 -9.64
CA ARG A 119 -10.02 -2.96 -8.42
C ARG A 119 -10.90 -1.72 -8.64
N THR A 120 -10.80 -1.09 -9.81
CA THR A 120 -11.58 0.11 -10.14
C THR A 120 -13.05 -0.22 -10.41
N ARG A 121 -13.37 -1.41 -10.89
CA ARG A 121 -14.75 -1.85 -11.21
C ARG A 121 -15.57 -2.27 -9.99
N ARG A 122 -14.96 -2.62 -8.86
CA ARG A 122 -15.66 -3.20 -7.68
C ARG A 122 -16.20 -2.17 -6.67
N VAL A 123 -16.15 -0.87 -6.93
CA VAL A 123 -16.46 0.20 -5.96
C VAL A 123 -17.84 0.86 -6.05
N PRO A 124 -18.91 0.39 -6.65
CA PRO A 124 -20.21 1.05 -6.43
C PRO A 124 -21.13 0.22 -5.54
N GLY A 125 -21.67 0.81 -4.48
CA GLY A 125 -22.94 0.42 -3.86
C GLY A 125 -22.98 0.08 -2.37
N ARG A 126 -21.87 0.20 -1.59
CA ARG A 126 -21.85 -0.20 -0.16
C ARG A 126 -21.85 0.96 0.87
N ILE A 127 -22.14 2.18 0.44
CA ILE A 127 -21.90 3.39 1.27
C ILE A 127 -22.96 3.56 2.39
N ALA A 128 -24.20 3.15 2.17
CA ALA A 128 -25.27 3.37 3.16
C ALA A 128 -25.20 2.45 4.38
N LEU A 129 -24.81 1.18 4.18
CA LEU A 129 -24.64 0.22 5.28
C LEU A 129 -23.39 0.53 6.14
N GLY A 130 -22.42 1.23 5.56
CA GLY A 130 -21.14 1.55 6.21
C GLY A 130 -21.29 2.50 7.41
N ARG A 131 -22.22 3.43 7.40
CA ARG A 131 -22.37 4.43 8.47
C ARG A 131 -22.82 3.83 9.79
N ALA A 132 -23.83 2.96 9.77
CA ALA A 132 -24.30 2.28 10.98
C ALA A 132 -23.23 1.32 11.53
N LEU A 133 -22.54 0.59 10.66
CA LEU A 133 -21.44 -0.31 11.04
C LEU A 133 -20.23 0.46 11.63
N VAL A 134 -19.93 1.66 11.16
CA VAL A 134 -18.84 2.50 11.70
C VAL A 134 -19.13 2.91 13.14
N LEU A 135 -20.39 3.31 13.45
CA LEU A 135 -20.77 3.69 14.80
C LEU A 135 -20.76 2.49 15.77
N LEU A 136 -21.22 1.31 15.32
CA LEU A 136 -21.17 0.08 16.09
C LEU A 136 -19.73 -0.43 16.28
N ALA A 137 -18.83 -0.10 15.37
CA ALA A 137 -17.41 -0.46 15.46
C ALA A 137 -16.57 0.54 16.26
N ALA A 138 -17.12 1.70 16.67
CA ALA A 138 -16.40 2.75 17.40
C ALA A 138 -15.51 2.22 18.55
N PRO A 139 -15.98 1.28 19.40
CA PRO A 139 -15.18 0.73 20.51
C PRO A 139 -13.93 -0.05 20.04
N VAL A 140 -13.94 -0.66 18.87
CA VAL A 140 -12.81 -1.47 18.34
C VAL A 140 -12.00 -0.74 17.28
N MET A 141 -12.41 0.48 16.90
CA MET A 141 -11.74 1.26 15.87
C MET A 141 -10.27 1.54 16.15
N PRO A 142 -9.82 1.88 17.37
CA PRO A 142 -8.39 2.11 17.63
C PRO A 142 -7.55 0.86 17.38
N THR A 143 -8.03 -0.32 17.78
CA THR A 143 -7.36 -1.60 17.51
C THR A 143 -7.26 -1.88 16.01
N PHE A 144 -8.34 -1.64 15.27
CA PHE A 144 -8.33 -1.80 13.82
C PHE A 144 -7.39 -0.79 13.13
N ALA A 145 -7.39 0.46 13.57
CA ALA A 145 -6.45 1.48 13.08
C ALA A 145 -5.00 1.08 13.35
N ALA A 146 -4.69 0.57 14.54
CA ALA A 146 -3.36 0.07 14.88
C ALA A 146 -2.92 -1.08 13.96
N TRP A 147 -3.83 -2.01 13.63
CA TRP A 147 -3.56 -3.07 12.67
C TRP A 147 -3.22 -2.52 11.27
N ILE A 148 -3.99 -1.53 10.77
CA ILE A 148 -3.72 -0.88 9.49
C ILE A 148 -2.37 -0.17 9.51
N VAL A 149 -2.04 0.54 10.60
CA VAL A 149 -0.74 1.22 10.77
C VAL A 149 0.39 0.20 10.70
N GLY A 150 0.31 -0.91 11.41
CA GLY A 150 1.31 -1.98 11.38
C GLY A 150 1.47 -2.58 9.97
N TRP A 151 0.37 -2.83 9.28
CA TRP A 151 0.34 -3.34 7.91
C TRP A 151 1.00 -2.36 6.92
N LEU A 152 0.66 -1.08 7.00
CA LEU A 152 1.24 -0.04 6.14
C LEU A 152 2.72 0.24 6.46
N ALA A 153 3.10 0.25 7.73
CA ALA A 153 4.49 0.40 8.13
C ALA A 153 5.35 -0.73 7.54
N ALA A 154 4.87 -1.98 7.60
CA ALA A 154 5.53 -3.10 6.95
C ALA A 154 5.63 -2.91 5.43
N TRP A 155 4.58 -2.39 4.77
CA TRP A 155 4.57 -2.13 3.34
C TRP A 155 5.54 -1.01 2.94
N LEU A 156 5.64 0.07 3.73
CA LEU A 156 6.56 1.19 3.49
C LEU A 156 8.05 0.78 3.63
N THR A 157 8.34 -0.21 4.48
CA THR A 157 9.71 -0.73 4.67
C THR A 157 10.14 -1.73 3.60
N VAL A 158 9.29 -2.07 2.65
CA VAL A 158 9.61 -2.96 1.53
C VAL A 158 10.57 -2.26 0.57
N ARG A 159 11.69 -2.88 0.28
CA ARG A 159 12.71 -2.36 -0.64
C ARG A 159 12.32 -2.52 -2.11
N GLU A 160 11.72 -3.66 -2.46
CA GLU A 160 11.36 -4.03 -3.83
C GLU A 160 9.91 -4.49 -3.91
N TYR A 161 9.18 -4.03 -4.90
CA TYR A 161 7.81 -4.49 -5.11
C TYR A 161 7.81 -5.81 -5.88
N PRO A 162 6.92 -6.76 -5.55
CA PRO A 162 6.79 -8.02 -6.29
C PRO A 162 6.57 -7.83 -7.79
N SER A 163 5.87 -6.76 -8.19
CA SER A 163 5.68 -6.39 -9.59
C SER A 163 6.97 -5.99 -10.32
N GLU A 164 7.94 -5.39 -9.63
CA GLU A 164 9.26 -5.06 -10.20
C GLU A 164 10.08 -6.34 -10.40
N VAL A 165 10.04 -7.25 -9.42
CA VAL A 165 10.73 -8.55 -9.51
C VAL A 165 10.15 -9.40 -10.65
N GLY A 166 8.81 -9.45 -10.76
CA GLY A 166 8.13 -10.15 -11.85
C GLY A 166 8.45 -9.58 -13.22
N ALA A 167 8.49 -8.25 -13.35
CA ALA A 167 8.84 -7.60 -14.61
C ALA A 167 10.31 -7.82 -15.02
N ARG A 168 11.25 -7.89 -14.06
CA ARG A 168 12.65 -8.23 -14.34
C ARG A 168 12.80 -9.67 -14.82
N ARG A 169 12.20 -10.64 -14.12
CA ARG A 169 12.23 -12.05 -14.53
C ARG A 169 11.63 -12.23 -15.93
N TRP A 170 10.52 -11.57 -16.19
CA TRP A 170 9.88 -11.59 -17.50
C TRP A 170 10.82 -11.06 -18.59
N LEU A 171 11.55 -9.96 -18.35
CA LEU A 171 12.54 -9.42 -19.30
C LEU A 171 13.71 -10.39 -19.51
N GLU A 172 14.24 -10.98 -18.46
CA GLU A 172 15.32 -11.96 -18.53
C GLU A 172 14.94 -13.18 -19.38
N GLU A 173 13.75 -13.74 -19.16
CA GLU A 173 13.22 -14.88 -19.91
C GLU A 173 13.07 -14.57 -21.41
N HIS A 174 12.62 -13.36 -21.76
CA HIS A 174 12.39 -12.97 -23.15
C HIS A 174 13.62 -12.39 -23.85
N SER A 175 14.66 -12.00 -23.10
CA SER A 175 15.93 -11.54 -23.67
C SER A 175 16.90 -12.69 -23.99
N THR A 176 16.78 -13.84 -23.28
CA THR A 176 17.63 -15.02 -23.50
C THR A 176 17.10 -15.94 -24.60
N GLY A 177 15.90 -15.72 -25.10
CA GLY A 177 15.25 -16.53 -26.14
C GLY A 177 15.53 -16.09 -27.58
N THR A 178 16.42 -15.12 -27.80
CA THR A 178 16.91 -14.67 -29.13
C THR A 178 18.38 -14.97 -29.27
#